data_809ae2fc70e486b907ec7781976a0af1
#
_entry.id   809ae2fc70e486b907ec7781976a0af1
#
_cell.length_a   1.000
_cell.length_b   1.000
_cell.length_c   1.000
_cell.angle_alpha   90.00
_cell.angle_beta   90.00
_cell.angle_gamma   90.00
#
_symmetry.space_group_name_H-M   'P 1'
#
loop_
_entity.id
_entity.type
_entity.pdbx_description
1 polymer ?
#
loop_
_entity_poly.entity_id
_entity_poly.type
_entity_poly.pdbx_seq_one_letter_code
_entity_poly.pdbx_strand_id
1 'polypeptide(L)'
;GKIFNIKDEGLVLDVFKEIRNPETFMGNSAIGHTRYTTAGDKKKYNFQPFFAKNEWDQIILSIAHNGNLVNAVELRNELIAEGVTFRATSDTEVILRLIQKNLDLGLRGAIKYTMERIEGAYSVVGMTRNKFFAFRDFNGIRPLVLGELDDKTFVVTSETAALDAVGAKYVRDVEPGEIIYTNENEKGLKSYKVKEDCTNRICSFEYIYFARPDTELENVNVYKIREKSGEKIWEQAPVEADIVIGVPDSGVPAAIGFSKASGIPFSPVLIKNRYIGRSFIVPTQEMRERIVNLKLNPIISEI
;
A
#
# COMPACT_ATOMS: atom_id res chain seq x y z
N GLY A 1 1.88 -9.85 25.82
CA GLY A 1 0.96 -10.43 24.85
C GLY A 1 1.64 -11.44 23.93
N LYS A 2 0.84 -12.19 23.17
CA LYS A 2 1.32 -13.02 22.05
C LYS A 2 1.00 -12.31 20.74
N ILE A 3 1.85 -12.46 19.72
CA ILE A 3 1.55 -12.08 18.35
C ILE A 3 1.09 -13.33 17.61
N PHE A 4 -0.08 -13.25 16.98
CA PHE A 4 -0.60 -14.26 16.07
C PHE A 4 -0.41 -13.79 14.64
N ASN A 5 -0.20 -14.71 13.71
CA ASN A 5 -0.05 -14.38 12.29
C ASN A 5 -0.95 -15.31 11.47
N ILE A 6 -1.77 -14.70 10.62
CA ILE A 6 -2.67 -15.38 9.70
C ILE A 6 -2.37 -14.87 8.31
N LYS A 7 -2.13 -15.77 7.37
CA LYS A 7 -1.86 -15.45 5.96
C LYS A 7 -2.43 -16.54 5.07
N ASP A 8 -3.24 -16.15 4.10
CA ASP A 8 -3.69 -17.07 3.06
C ASP A 8 -4.01 -16.34 1.76
N GLU A 9 -4.34 -17.09 0.73
CA GLU A 9 -4.82 -16.59 -0.56
C GLU A 9 -6.32 -16.32 -0.48
N GLY A 10 -6.79 -15.33 -1.22
CA GLY A 10 -8.21 -14.99 -1.33
C GLY A 10 -8.53 -13.60 -0.79
N LEU A 11 -9.81 -13.32 -0.67
CA LEU A 11 -10.29 -12.08 -0.08
C LEU A 11 -10.11 -12.13 1.44
N VAL A 12 -9.88 -10.98 2.06
CA VAL A 12 -9.72 -10.86 3.51
C VAL A 12 -10.88 -11.54 4.25
N LEU A 13 -12.11 -11.30 3.82
CA LEU A 13 -13.30 -11.91 4.44
C LEU A 13 -13.31 -13.44 4.32
N ASP A 14 -12.82 -14.00 3.23
CA ASP A 14 -12.80 -15.45 3.03
C ASP A 14 -11.76 -16.11 3.93
N VAL A 15 -10.56 -15.51 4.04
CA VAL A 15 -9.51 -15.97 4.95
C VAL A 15 -9.98 -15.96 6.41
N PHE A 16 -10.72 -14.94 6.81
CA PHE A 16 -11.23 -14.83 8.19
C PHE A 16 -12.45 -15.71 8.49
N LYS A 17 -13.25 -16.09 7.49
CA LYS A 17 -14.38 -17.04 7.68
C LYS A 17 -13.95 -18.42 8.20
N GLU A 18 -12.75 -18.85 7.85
CA GLU A 18 -12.21 -20.15 8.28
C GLU A 18 -11.72 -20.17 9.74
N ILE A 19 -11.67 -19.00 10.38
CA ILE A 19 -11.25 -18.89 11.78
C ILE A 19 -12.40 -19.30 12.70
N ARG A 20 -12.33 -20.51 13.24
CA ARG A 20 -13.37 -21.07 14.11
C ARG A 20 -13.55 -20.32 15.44
N ASN A 21 -12.48 -19.72 15.97
CA ASN A 21 -12.48 -19.01 17.26
C ASN A 21 -11.82 -17.62 17.10
N PRO A 22 -12.51 -16.62 16.55
CA PRO A 22 -11.95 -15.27 16.35
C PRO A 22 -11.50 -14.62 17.66
N GLU A 23 -12.13 -14.96 18.80
CA GLU A 23 -11.75 -14.48 20.14
C GLU A 23 -10.31 -14.82 20.52
N THR A 24 -9.73 -15.89 19.96
CA THR A 24 -8.34 -16.27 20.20
C THR A 24 -7.36 -15.22 19.67
N PHE A 25 -7.79 -14.41 18.70
CA PHE A 25 -6.98 -13.39 18.03
C PHE A 25 -7.29 -11.95 18.49
N MET A 26 -8.14 -11.81 19.52
CA MET A 26 -8.40 -10.49 20.08
C MET A 26 -7.15 -9.92 20.73
N GLY A 27 -6.82 -8.68 20.37
CA GLY A 27 -5.65 -7.96 20.86
C GLY A 27 -5.86 -6.45 20.75
N ASN A 28 -4.93 -5.69 21.33
CA ASN A 28 -4.98 -4.23 21.36
C ASN A 28 -4.33 -3.58 20.12
N SER A 29 -3.70 -4.37 19.25
CA SER A 29 -3.02 -3.87 18.05
C SER A 29 -3.04 -4.93 16.96
N ALA A 30 -3.16 -4.49 15.72
CA ALA A 30 -3.10 -5.35 14.54
C ALA A 30 -2.37 -4.65 13.41
N ILE A 31 -1.71 -5.43 12.56
CA ILE A 31 -1.20 -5.00 11.26
C ILE A 31 -1.73 -5.93 10.17
N GLY A 32 -1.95 -5.41 8.98
CA GLY A 32 -2.46 -6.18 7.86
C GLY A 32 -1.82 -5.77 6.54
N HIS A 33 -1.87 -6.66 5.55
CA HIS A 33 -1.39 -6.40 4.21
C HIS A 33 -2.23 -7.16 3.20
N THR A 34 -2.67 -6.46 2.17
CA THR A 34 -3.28 -7.07 0.98
C THR A 34 -2.30 -6.98 -0.18
N ARG A 35 -1.92 -8.11 -0.75
CA ARG A 35 -0.94 -8.16 -1.83
C ARG A 35 -1.63 -8.37 -3.17
N TYR A 36 -1.28 -7.50 -4.11
CA TYR A 36 -1.56 -7.74 -5.52
C TYR A 36 -0.31 -8.31 -6.18
N THR A 37 -0.36 -9.56 -6.62
CA THR A 37 0.79 -10.19 -7.29
C THR A 37 0.84 -9.71 -8.74
N THR A 38 1.73 -8.77 -9.04
CA THR A 38 1.99 -8.27 -10.40
C THR A 38 3.19 -8.95 -11.04
N ALA A 39 4.16 -9.38 -10.25
CA ALA A 39 5.35 -10.10 -10.68
C ALA A 39 5.89 -10.95 -9.52
N GLY A 40 6.65 -11.98 -9.83
CA GLY A 40 7.34 -12.83 -8.85
C GLY A 40 6.57 -14.07 -8.40
N ASP A 41 7.22 -14.83 -7.54
CA ASP A 41 6.74 -16.11 -7.05
C ASP A 41 5.48 -15.97 -6.18
N LYS A 42 4.41 -16.66 -6.55
CA LYS A 42 3.12 -16.67 -5.82
C LYS A 42 3.16 -17.52 -4.54
N LYS A 43 4.31 -17.93 -4.09
CA LYS A 43 4.42 -18.84 -2.95
C LYS A 43 4.02 -18.16 -1.64
N LYS A 44 3.33 -18.90 -0.78
CA LYS A 44 2.81 -18.46 0.52
C LYS A 44 3.88 -17.88 1.46
N TYR A 45 5.14 -18.26 1.31
CA TYR A 45 6.22 -17.70 2.12
C TYR A 45 6.53 -16.22 1.83
N ASN A 46 6.09 -15.69 0.66
CA ASN A 46 6.20 -14.28 0.31
C ASN A 46 5.00 -13.43 0.77
N PHE A 47 4.00 -14.02 1.42
CA PHE A 47 2.87 -13.27 1.94
C PHE A 47 3.28 -12.48 3.18
N GLN A 48 2.77 -11.27 3.27
CA GLN A 48 2.92 -10.40 4.42
C GLN A 48 1.71 -10.52 5.35
N PRO A 49 1.86 -10.13 6.63
CA PRO A 49 3.05 -9.61 7.31
C PRO A 49 4.17 -10.64 7.48
N PHE A 50 5.43 -10.18 7.38
CA PHE A 50 6.59 -10.98 7.77
C PHE A 50 6.81 -10.92 9.28
N PHE A 51 7.39 -11.96 9.86
CA PHE A 51 7.66 -12.01 11.29
C PHE A 51 9.00 -12.65 11.63
N ALA A 52 9.56 -12.20 12.73
CA ALA A 52 10.74 -12.78 13.36
C ALA A 52 10.38 -13.47 14.67
N LYS A 53 11.03 -14.59 14.96
CA LYS A 53 10.85 -15.37 16.18
C LYS A 53 12.11 -15.31 17.04
N ASN A 54 11.94 -15.51 18.35
CA ASN A 54 13.03 -15.76 19.28
C ASN A 54 13.37 -17.27 19.33
N GLU A 55 14.33 -17.62 20.18
CA GLU A 55 14.77 -19.01 20.42
C GLU A 55 13.66 -19.94 20.98
N TRP A 56 12.64 -19.39 21.61
CA TRP A 56 11.46 -20.12 22.10
C TRP A 56 10.31 -20.19 21.08
N ASP A 57 10.58 -19.98 19.79
CA ASP A 57 9.61 -20.01 18.69
C ASP A 57 8.45 -19.00 18.81
N GLN A 58 8.63 -17.93 19.61
CA GLN A 58 7.63 -16.89 19.80
C GLN A 58 7.88 -15.73 18.85
N ILE A 59 6.82 -15.23 18.20
CA ILE A 59 6.91 -14.04 17.35
C ILE A 59 7.22 -12.82 18.24
N ILE A 60 8.33 -12.13 17.96
CA ILE A 60 8.79 -10.94 18.68
C ILE A 60 8.62 -9.65 17.88
N LEU A 61 8.60 -9.76 16.55
CA LEU A 61 8.49 -8.63 15.62
C LEU A 61 7.68 -9.08 14.41
N SER A 62 6.78 -8.24 13.94
CA SER A 62 6.04 -8.43 12.69
C SER A 62 5.97 -7.11 11.93
N ILE A 63 6.13 -7.17 10.59
CA ILE A 63 6.09 -5.99 9.71
C ILE A 63 5.30 -6.26 8.43
N ALA A 64 4.72 -5.21 7.89
CA ALA A 64 4.18 -5.17 6.54
C ALA A 64 4.76 -3.95 5.80
N HIS A 65 5.07 -4.12 4.51
CA HIS A 65 5.79 -3.17 3.69
C HIS A 65 5.06 -2.96 2.36
N ASN A 66 4.84 -1.73 2.02
CA ASN A 66 4.39 -1.28 0.71
C ASN A 66 5.51 -0.47 0.04
N GLY A 67 6.11 -1.03 -1.00
CA GLY A 67 7.23 -0.40 -1.68
C GLY A 67 8.15 -1.37 -2.38
N ASN A 68 9.37 -0.91 -2.63
CA ASN A 68 10.43 -1.70 -3.23
C ASN A 68 11.80 -1.13 -2.88
N LEU A 69 12.72 -2.00 -2.43
CA LEU A 69 14.11 -1.62 -2.15
C LEU A 69 14.98 -1.87 -3.38
N VAL A 70 15.83 -0.90 -3.71
CA VAL A 70 16.78 -1.02 -4.84
C VAL A 70 18.06 -1.76 -4.46
N ASN A 71 18.47 -1.73 -3.19
CA ASN A 71 19.65 -2.41 -2.67
C ASN A 71 19.34 -3.70 -1.88
N ALA A 72 18.14 -4.28 -2.05
CA ALA A 72 17.70 -5.47 -1.32
C ALA A 72 18.63 -6.68 -1.49
N VAL A 73 19.17 -6.90 -2.70
CA VAL A 73 20.06 -8.02 -3.01
C VAL A 73 21.40 -7.88 -2.30
N GLU A 74 21.97 -6.69 -2.32
CA GLU A 74 23.23 -6.36 -1.64
C GLU A 74 23.12 -6.60 -0.14
N LEU A 75 22.14 -5.97 0.50
CA LEU A 75 21.88 -6.11 1.94
C LEU A 75 21.58 -7.56 2.35
N ARG A 76 20.87 -8.29 1.50
CA ARG A 76 20.61 -9.73 1.72
C ARG A 76 21.91 -10.52 1.76
N ASN A 77 22.81 -10.30 0.80
CA ASN A 77 24.09 -10.99 0.72
C ASN A 77 24.99 -10.67 1.93
N GLU A 78 25.04 -9.43 2.36
CA GLU A 78 25.74 -9.02 3.58
C GLU A 78 25.18 -9.77 4.80
N LEU A 79 23.87 -9.75 5.00
CA LEU A 79 23.23 -10.42 6.13
C LEU A 79 23.45 -11.94 6.10
N ILE A 80 23.48 -12.58 4.92
CA ILE A 80 23.81 -14.01 4.78
C ILE A 80 25.27 -14.26 5.17
N ALA A 81 26.21 -13.40 4.77
CA ALA A 81 27.61 -13.51 5.17
C ALA A 81 27.80 -13.38 6.70
N GLU A 82 26.91 -12.66 7.38
CA GLU A 82 26.83 -12.52 8.83
C GLU A 82 26.04 -13.65 9.53
N GLY A 83 25.62 -14.69 8.79
CA GLY A 83 24.93 -15.86 9.31
C GLY A 83 23.41 -15.73 9.40
N VAL A 84 22.81 -14.69 8.84
CA VAL A 84 21.34 -14.52 8.83
C VAL A 84 20.71 -15.43 7.79
N THR A 85 19.69 -16.18 8.18
CA THR A 85 18.93 -17.04 7.26
C THR A 85 17.66 -16.36 6.77
N PHE A 86 17.35 -16.56 5.50
CA PHE A 86 16.16 -16.05 4.84
C PHE A 86 15.22 -17.20 4.42
N ARG A 87 13.91 -16.97 4.50
CA ARG A 87 12.87 -17.92 4.10
C ARG A 87 12.12 -17.50 2.85
N ALA A 88 12.12 -16.20 2.55
CA ALA A 88 11.41 -15.60 1.44
C ALA A 88 12.37 -14.90 0.47
N THR A 89 11.87 -14.57 -0.71
CA THR A 89 12.62 -13.79 -1.71
C THR A 89 12.29 -12.28 -1.66
N SER A 90 11.34 -11.90 -0.82
CA SER A 90 10.88 -10.51 -0.67
C SER A 90 11.94 -9.63 -0.01
N ASP A 91 12.02 -8.39 -0.47
CA ASP A 91 12.79 -7.30 0.14
C ASP A 91 12.29 -6.94 1.56
N THR A 92 11.01 -7.16 1.82
CA THR A 92 10.43 -6.99 3.16
C THR A 92 11.14 -7.84 4.21
N GLU A 93 11.61 -9.05 3.86
CA GLU A 93 12.37 -9.86 4.82
C GLU A 93 13.74 -9.24 5.13
N VAL A 94 14.34 -8.51 4.19
CA VAL A 94 15.59 -7.75 4.46
C VAL A 94 15.35 -6.68 5.51
N ILE A 95 14.27 -5.89 5.38
CA ILE A 95 13.87 -4.90 6.39
C ILE A 95 13.68 -5.57 7.74
N LEU A 96 12.92 -6.68 7.78
CA LEU A 96 12.68 -7.43 9.01
C LEU A 96 13.97 -7.87 9.71
N ARG A 97 14.92 -8.45 8.95
CA ARG A 97 16.18 -8.96 9.49
C ARG A 97 17.10 -7.85 9.98
N LEU A 98 17.15 -6.71 9.27
CA LEU A 98 17.89 -5.53 9.73
C LEU A 98 17.34 -5.01 11.06
N ILE A 99 16.02 -4.86 11.19
CA ILE A 99 15.41 -4.43 12.47
C ILE A 99 15.70 -5.47 13.56
N GLN A 100 15.45 -6.76 13.28
CA GLN A 100 15.64 -7.85 14.24
C GLN A 100 17.06 -7.88 14.80
N LYS A 101 18.05 -7.77 13.93
CA LYS A 101 19.48 -7.85 14.29
C LYS A 101 19.94 -6.69 15.19
N ASN A 102 19.31 -5.53 15.09
CA ASN A 102 19.70 -4.33 15.79
C ASN A 102 18.75 -3.94 16.95
N LEU A 103 17.93 -4.88 17.44
CA LEU A 103 16.97 -4.61 18.53
C LEU A 103 17.64 -4.24 19.86
N ASP A 104 18.90 -4.55 20.06
CA ASP A 104 19.75 -4.11 21.17
C ASP A 104 19.89 -2.58 21.25
N LEU A 105 19.78 -1.87 20.10
CA LEU A 105 19.73 -0.40 20.04
C LEU A 105 18.37 0.17 20.51
N GLY A 106 17.45 -0.69 20.96
CA GLY A 106 16.04 -0.38 21.16
C GLY A 106 15.28 -0.22 19.84
N LEU A 107 13.95 -0.37 19.89
CA LEU A 107 13.11 -0.41 18.68
C LEU A 107 13.32 0.80 17.75
N ARG A 108 13.30 2.03 18.30
CA ARG A 108 13.53 3.26 17.53
C ARG A 108 14.93 3.29 16.91
N GLY A 109 15.96 2.90 17.68
CA GLY A 109 17.35 2.81 17.19
C GLY A 109 17.51 1.80 16.07
N ALA A 110 16.90 0.62 16.20
CA ALA A 110 16.90 -0.42 15.18
C ALA A 110 16.22 0.03 13.88
N ILE A 111 15.06 0.72 13.97
CA ILE A 111 14.37 1.26 12.81
C ILE A 111 15.22 2.37 12.16
N LYS A 112 15.74 3.31 12.94
CA LYS A 112 16.63 4.36 12.43
C LYS A 112 17.81 3.77 11.67
N TYR A 113 18.54 2.83 12.28
CA TYR A 113 19.66 2.12 11.63
C TYR A 113 19.22 1.47 10.31
N THR A 114 18.06 0.81 10.32
CA THR A 114 17.50 0.17 9.12
C THR A 114 17.22 1.21 8.03
N MET A 115 16.54 2.32 8.36
CA MET A 115 16.24 3.39 7.40
C MET A 115 17.49 4.02 6.79
N GLU A 116 18.60 4.11 7.54
CA GLU A 116 19.87 4.64 7.05
C GLU A 116 20.61 3.67 6.11
N ARG A 117 20.23 2.38 6.12
CA ARG A 117 20.85 1.32 5.30
C ARG A 117 20.05 0.97 4.04
N ILE A 118 18.72 1.00 4.13
CA ILE A 118 17.88 0.62 3.00
C ILE A 118 17.69 1.79 2.02
N GLU A 119 17.70 1.48 0.74
CA GLU A 119 17.48 2.43 -0.34
C GLU A 119 16.24 2.03 -1.14
N GLY A 120 15.41 3.02 -1.49
CA GLY A 120 14.21 2.79 -2.30
C GLY A 120 12.98 3.53 -1.78
N ALA A 121 11.83 3.06 -2.21
CA ALA A 121 10.54 3.60 -1.81
C ALA A 121 9.88 2.62 -0.83
N TYR A 122 9.55 3.09 0.38
CA TYR A 122 8.92 2.22 1.37
C TYR A 122 8.03 2.96 2.36
N SER A 123 6.88 2.34 2.63
CA SER A 123 6.04 2.62 3.79
C SER A 123 5.86 1.33 4.56
N VAL A 124 6.24 1.33 5.82
CA VAL A 124 6.28 0.14 6.67
C VAL A 124 5.43 0.36 7.90
N VAL A 125 4.59 -0.63 8.22
CA VAL A 125 3.93 -0.74 9.52
C VAL A 125 4.42 -1.99 10.23
N GLY A 126 4.53 -1.93 11.55
CA GLY A 126 5.03 -3.06 12.30
C GLY A 126 4.59 -3.06 13.76
N MET A 127 4.80 -4.20 14.39
CA MET A 127 4.50 -4.38 15.81
C MET A 127 5.49 -5.33 16.48
N THR A 128 5.78 -5.04 17.73
CA THR A 128 6.33 -6.00 18.69
C THR A 128 5.22 -6.42 19.64
N ARG A 129 5.53 -7.19 20.68
CA ARG A 129 4.54 -7.61 21.68
C ARG A 129 3.81 -6.45 22.35
N ASN A 130 4.50 -5.32 22.52
CA ASN A 130 4.03 -4.20 23.36
C ASN A 130 4.05 -2.87 22.61
N LYS A 131 4.58 -2.81 21.38
CA LYS A 131 4.74 -1.56 20.63
C LYS A 131 4.23 -1.71 19.22
N PHE A 132 3.55 -0.67 18.74
CA PHE A 132 3.25 -0.44 17.35
C PHE A 132 4.24 0.59 16.80
N PHE A 133 4.58 0.49 15.52
CA PHE A 133 5.38 1.49 14.82
C PHE A 133 5.03 1.54 13.33
N ALA A 134 5.33 2.68 12.73
CA ALA A 134 5.33 2.81 11.29
C ALA A 134 6.41 3.81 10.87
N PHE A 135 6.92 3.70 9.65
CA PHE A 135 7.89 4.63 9.10
C PHE A 135 7.81 4.73 7.60
N ARG A 136 8.22 5.88 7.07
CA ARG A 136 8.14 6.24 5.66
C ARG A 136 9.52 6.61 5.11
N ASP A 137 9.78 6.31 3.86
CA ASP A 137 11.06 6.59 3.20
C ASP A 137 11.42 8.09 3.21
N PHE A 138 12.71 8.41 3.06
CA PHE A 138 13.23 9.77 3.14
C PHE A 138 12.72 10.73 2.07
N ASN A 139 12.17 10.21 0.98
CA ASN A 139 11.58 10.99 -0.10
C ASN A 139 10.04 10.95 -0.09
N GLY A 140 9.42 10.18 0.83
CA GLY A 140 7.97 10.02 0.88
C GLY A 140 7.36 9.50 -0.42
N ILE A 141 8.09 8.63 -1.16
CA ILE A 141 7.67 8.14 -2.48
C ILE A 141 6.37 7.32 -2.36
N ARG A 142 6.31 6.46 -1.31
CA ARG A 142 5.08 5.71 -1.01
C ARG A 142 4.25 6.45 0.04
N PRO A 143 2.92 6.50 -0.14
CA PRO A 143 2.05 7.18 0.83
C PRO A 143 1.94 6.40 2.14
N LEU A 144 1.74 7.13 3.23
CA LEU A 144 1.41 6.60 4.54
C LEU A 144 0.66 7.66 5.31
N VAL A 145 -0.54 7.36 5.77
CA VAL A 145 -1.41 8.32 6.45
C VAL A 145 -1.76 7.85 7.86
N LEU A 146 -1.93 8.79 8.76
CA LEU A 146 -2.35 8.61 10.14
C LEU A 146 -3.79 9.09 10.30
N GLY A 147 -4.61 8.27 10.90
CA GLY A 147 -5.96 8.58 11.34
C GLY A 147 -6.21 8.21 12.79
N GLU A 148 -7.35 8.60 13.30
CA GLU A 148 -7.78 8.35 14.69
C GLU A 148 -9.27 8.00 14.72
N LEU A 149 -9.62 6.94 15.45
CA LEU A 149 -11.00 6.60 15.79
C LEU A 149 -11.49 7.47 16.96
N ASP A 150 -12.81 7.51 17.18
CA ASP A 150 -13.42 8.32 18.25
C ASP A 150 -12.96 7.90 19.67
N ASP A 151 -12.57 6.65 19.86
CA ASP A 151 -12.00 6.11 21.10
C ASP A 151 -10.52 6.40 21.31
N LYS A 152 -9.92 7.23 20.45
CA LYS A 152 -8.49 7.58 20.43
C LYS A 152 -7.57 6.43 19.98
N THR A 153 -8.10 5.42 19.32
CA THR A 153 -7.30 4.38 18.65
C THR A 153 -6.66 4.95 17.39
N PHE A 154 -5.35 4.83 17.26
CA PHE A 154 -4.61 5.26 16.06
C PHE A 154 -4.74 4.21 14.94
N VAL A 155 -4.90 4.72 13.73
CA VAL A 155 -4.97 3.90 12.50
C VAL A 155 -3.94 4.44 11.52
N VAL A 156 -3.08 3.56 10.99
CA VAL A 156 -2.07 3.93 9.98
C VAL A 156 -2.32 3.11 8.73
N THR A 157 -2.47 3.78 7.60
CA THR A 157 -2.84 3.14 6.33
C THR A 157 -2.05 3.72 5.17
N SER A 158 -2.07 3.03 4.03
CA SER A 158 -1.48 3.55 2.78
C SER A 158 -2.31 4.65 2.14
N GLU A 159 -3.63 4.69 2.37
CA GLU A 159 -4.57 5.60 1.69
C GLU A 159 -5.66 6.09 2.65
N THR A 160 -6.15 7.33 2.48
CA THR A 160 -7.25 7.87 3.30
C THR A 160 -8.54 7.08 3.10
N ALA A 161 -8.79 6.53 1.91
CA ALA A 161 -9.94 5.68 1.64
C ALA A 161 -10.03 4.44 2.58
N ALA A 162 -8.90 3.98 3.13
CA ALA A 162 -8.89 2.91 4.11
C ALA A 162 -9.26 3.41 5.52
N LEU A 163 -8.98 4.68 5.84
CA LEU A 163 -9.46 5.33 7.07
C LEU A 163 -10.98 5.44 7.05
N ASP A 164 -11.55 5.90 5.93
CA ASP A 164 -13.00 6.01 5.75
C ASP A 164 -13.70 4.65 5.92
N ALA A 165 -13.09 3.59 5.39
CA ALA A 165 -13.65 2.23 5.48
C ALA A 165 -13.76 1.71 6.93
N VAL A 166 -12.95 2.21 7.86
CA VAL A 166 -12.99 1.83 9.28
C VAL A 166 -13.59 2.93 10.17
N GLY A 167 -14.04 4.04 9.59
CA GLY A 167 -14.62 5.18 10.32
C GLY A 167 -13.59 6.01 11.09
N ALA A 168 -12.31 5.95 10.70
CA ALA A 168 -11.26 6.77 11.31
C ALA A 168 -11.18 8.14 10.65
N LYS A 169 -10.97 9.18 11.46
CA LYS A 169 -10.75 10.53 10.97
C LYS A 169 -9.29 10.72 10.56
N TYR A 170 -9.06 11.30 9.40
CA TYR A 170 -7.73 11.69 8.95
C TYR A 170 -7.11 12.71 9.91
N VAL A 171 -5.88 12.48 10.29
CA VAL A 171 -5.10 13.38 11.15
C VAL A 171 -4.04 14.10 10.32
N ARG A 172 -3.17 13.35 9.64
CA ARG A 172 -2.12 13.87 8.75
C ARG A 172 -1.44 12.77 7.94
N ASP A 173 -0.68 13.15 6.95
CA ASP A 173 0.30 12.25 6.35
C ASP A 173 1.47 12.00 7.32
N VAL A 174 2.08 10.81 7.23
CA VAL A 174 3.36 10.54 7.88
C VAL A 174 4.45 11.19 7.03
N GLU A 175 5.29 12.02 7.64
CA GLU A 175 6.29 12.78 6.93
C GLU A 175 7.41 11.90 6.33
N PRO A 176 8.06 12.34 5.23
CA PRO A 176 9.27 11.67 4.74
C PRO A 176 10.33 11.56 5.83
N GLY A 177 10.89 10.35 6.01
CA GLY A 177 11.92 10.09 7.02
C GLY A 177 11.42 10.04 8.47
N GLU A 178 10.09 10.00 8.67
CA GLU A 178 9.47 9.93 9.99
C GLU A 178 9.26 8.49 10.44
N ILE A 179 9.50 8.27 11.73
CA ILE A 179 9.11 7.07 12.50
C ILE A 179 8.02 7.48 13.48
N ILE A 180 6.84 6.88 13.40
CA ILE A 180 5.80 6.98 14.42
C ILE A 180 5.76 5.68 15.23
N TYR A 181 5.61 5.76 16.54
CA TYR A 181 5.65 4.58 17.41
C TYR A 181 4.91 4.82 18.73
N THR A 182 4.44 3.72 19.34
CA THR A 182 3.92 3.75 20.70
C THR A 182 5.05 3.53 21.71
N ASN A 183 4.94 4.19 22.87
CA ASN A 183 5.85 3.96 23.99
C ASN A 183 5.09 3.29 25.14
N GLU A 184 5.69 2.31 25.80
CA GLU A 184 5.07 1.57 26.91
C GLU A 184 4.74 2.47 28.11
N ASN A 185 5.55 3.49 28.34
CA ASN A 185 5.45 4.36 29.51
C ASN A 185 4.64 5.64 29.29
N GLU A 186 4.15 5.86 28.08
CA GLU A 186 3.45 7.09 27.71
C GLU A 186 2.25 6.80 26.82
N LYS A 187 1.12 7.41 27.13
CA LYS A 187 -0.06 7.31 26.28
C LYS A 187 0.15 8.08 24.98
N GLY A 188 -0.36 7.53 23.88
CA GLY A 188 -0.36 8.17 22.58
C GLY A 188 0.77 7.74 21.67
N LEU A 189 0.75 8.29 20.46
CA LEU A 189 1.72 8.05 19.42
C LEU A 189 2.85 9.08 19.51
N LYS A 190 4.09 8.61 19.40
CA LYS A 190 5.28 9.47 19.34
C LYS A 190 5.76 9.55 17.91
N SER A 191 6.38 10.68 17.58
CA SER A 191 7.03 10.93 16.28
C SER A 191 8.52 11.16 16.49
N TYR A 192 9.32 10.66 15.55
CA TYR A 192 10.75 10.91 15.49
C TYR A 192 11.19 11.04 14.04
N LYS A 193 11.80 12.14 13.68
CA LYS A 193 12.35 12.39 12.35
C LYS A 193 13.82 11.96 12.31
N VAL A 194 14.13 11.05 11.38
CA VAL A 194 15.51 10.52 11.25
C VAL A 194 16.45 11.54 10.63
N LYS A 195 15.94 12.32 9.65
CA LYS A 195 16.64 13.43 8.99
C LYS A 195 15.71 14.62 8.85
N GLU A 196 16.19 15.82 9.14
CA GLU A 196 15.38 17.05 9.03
C GLU A 196 15.15 17.47 7.56
N ASP A 197 16.16 17.32 6.71
CA ASP A 197 16.15 17.77 5.30
C ASP A 197 15.52 16.73 4.36
N CYS A 198 14.32 16.25 4.69
CA CYS A 198 13.56 15.35 3.82
C CYS A 198 12.61 16.15 2.92
N THR A 199 12.62 15.87 1.62
CA THR A 199 11.70 16.48 0.66
C THR A 199 10.66 15.46 0.22
N ASN A 200 9.39 15.85 0.27
CA ASN A 200 8.32 15.00 -0.22
C ASN A 200 8.36 14.90 -1.76
N ARG A 201 8.52 13.69 -2.26
CA ARG A 201 8.60 13.31 -3.69
C ARG A 201 7.67 12.16 -3.99
N ILE A 202 6.42 12.31 -3.61
CA ILE A 202 5.41 11.27 -3.85
C ILE A 202 5.39 10.84 -5.32
N CYS A 203 5.26 9.56 -5.56
CA CYS A 203 5.23 9.01 -6.91
C CYS A 203 3.98 9.50 -7.66
N SER A 204 4.14 10.08 -8.85
CA SER A 204 3.01 10.51 -9.68
C SER A 204 2.06 9.39 -10.06
N PHE A 205 2.53 8.13 -10.12
CA PHE A 205 1.69 6.96 -10.35
C PHE A 205 0.65 6.72 -9.25
N GLU A 206 0.85 7.24 -8.05
CA GLU A 206 -0.19 7.22 -7.03
C GLU A 206 -1.43 7.98 -7.50
N TYR A 207 -1.25 9.18 -8.04
CA TYR A 207 -2.36 9.97 -8.56
C TYR A 207 -2.95 9.41 -9.86
N ILE A 208 -2.10 8.90 -10.78
CA ILE A 208 -2.54 8.47 -12.10
C ILE A 208 -3.25 7.10 -12.03
N TYR A 209 -2.72 6.16 -11.23
CA TYR A 209 -3.14 4.77 -11.31
C TYR A 209 -3.35 4.04 -9.97
N PHE A 210 -2.41 4.16 -9.00
CA PHE A 210 -2.43 3.27 -7.84
C PHE A 210 -3.53 3.60 -6.83
N ALA A 211 -3.63 4.86 -6.40
CA ALA A 211 -4.57 5.27 -5.37
C ALA A 211 -6.02 5.23 -5.89
N ARG A 212 -6.95 4.98 -4.99
CA ARG A 212 -8.39 5.09 -5.31
C ARG A 212 -8.75 6.55 -5.60
N PRO A 213 -9.73 6.82 -6.47
CA PRO A 213 -10.13 8.21 -6.79
C PRO A 213 -10.61 9.02 -5.59
N ASP A 214 -11.18 8.38 -4.59
CA ASP A 214 -11.68 8.99 -3.35
C ASP A 214 -10.58 9.25 -2.30
N THR A 215 -9.34 8.87 -2.59
CA THR A 215 -8.19 9.09 -1.71
C THR A 215 -7.70 10.54 -1.79
N GLU A 216 -7.28 11.08 -0.64
CA GLU A 216 -6.47 12.29 -0.54
C GLU A 216 -5.03 11.92 -0.19
N LEU A 217 -4.06 12.46 -0.93
CA LEU A 217 -2.63 12.29 -0.71
C LEU A 217 -1.98 13.67 -0.69
N GLU A 218 -1.22 13.97 0.36
CA GLU A 218 -0.55 15.27 0.52
C GLU A 218 -1.53 16.46 0.33
N ASN A 219 -2.71 16.36 0.91
CA ASN A 219 -3.80 17.32 0.81
C ASN A 219 -4.37 17.53 -0.61
N VAL A 220 -4.12 16.59 -1.52
CA VAL A 220 -4.62 16.66 -2.89
C VAL A 220 -5.50 15.43 -3.19
N ASN A 221 -6.73 15.69 -3.62
CA ASN A 221 -7.65 14.62 -3.98
C ASN A 221 -7.30 14.01 -5.34
N VAL A 222 -7.20 12.68 -5.38
CA VAL A 222 -6.80 11.91 -6.57
C VAL A 222 -7.79 12.08 -7.72
N TYR A 223 -9.09 12.12 -7.46
CA TYR A 223 -10.11 12.34 -8.48
C TYR A 223 -9.90 13.66 -9.21
N LYS A 224 -9.67 14.76 -8.45
CA LYS A 224 -9.43 16.09 -9.02
C LYS A 224 -8.18 16.15 -9.90
N ILE A 225 -7.11 15.48 -9.51
CA ILE A 225 -5.89 15.39 -10.35
C ILE A 225 -6.19 14.66 -11.65
N ARG A 226 -6.91 13.54 -11.60
CA ARG A 226 -7.26 12.81 -12.84
C ARG A 226 -8.19 13.62 -13.74
N GLU A 227 -9.17 14.31 -13.18
CA GLU A 227 -10.06 15.21 -13.92
C GLU A 227 -9.26 16.32 -14.60
N LYS A 228 -8.38 17.01 -13.85
CA LYS A 228 -7.51 18.06 -14.40
C LYS A 228 -6.52 17.52 -15.45
N SER A 229 -6.08 16.28 -15.34
CA SER A 229 -5.27 15.64 -16.37
C SER A 229 -6.02 15.51 -17.69
N GLY A 230 -7.31 15.20 -17.64
CA GLY A 230 -8.18 15.15 -18.83
C GLY A 230 -8.32 16.53 -19.49
N GLU A 231 -8.53 17.60 -18.71
CA GLU A 231 -8.55 18.97 -19.22
C GLU A 231 -7.24 19.31 -19.95
N LYS A 232 -6.10 18.96 -19.35
CA LYS A 232 -4.78 19.19 -19.93
C LYS A 232 -4.51 18.37 -21.20
N ILE A 233 -5.05 17.17 -21.31
CA ILE A 233 -4.97 16.37 -22.53
C ILE A 233 -5.69 17.08 -23.67
N TRP A 234 -6.88 17.63 -23.44
CA TRP A 234 -7.59 18.42 -24.43
C TRP A 234 -6.80 19.66 -24.88
N GLU A 235 -6.26 20.41 -23.93
CA GLU A 235 -5.44 21.60 -24.24
C GLU A 235 -4.22 21.27 -25.13
N GLN A 236 -3.59 20.10 -24.93
CA GLN A 236 -2.40 19.67 -25.64
C GLN A 236 -2.69 19.00 -26.99
N ALA A 237 -3.79 18.28 -27.07
CA ALA A 237 -4.15 17.48 -28.25
C ALA A 237 -5.66 17.50 -28.48
N PRO A 238 -6.22 18.65 -28.93
CA PRO A 238 -7.63 18.73 -29.28
C PRO A 238 -7.97 17.81 -30.46
N VAL A 239 -9.10 17.13 -30.38
CA VAL A 239 -9.62 16.23 -31.42
C VAL A 239 -11.10 16.47 -31.66
N GLU A 240 -11.57 16.24 -32.91
CA GLU A 240 -12.99 16.22 -33.22
C GLU A 240 -13.55 14.83 -32.93
N ALA A 241 -14.61 14.76 -32.15
CA ALA A 241 -15.29 13.52 -31.80
C ALA A 241 -16.74 13.79 -31.39
N ASP A 242 -17.60 12.81 -31.54
CA ASP A 242 -19.01 12.92 -31.16
C ASP A 242 -19.25 12.71 -29.66
N ILE A 243 -18.44 11.84 -29.04
CA ILE A 243 -18.55 11.51 -27.62
C ILE A 243 -17.16 11.28 -26.98
N VAL A 244 -17.08 11.49 -25.65
CA VAL A 244 -15.94 11.12 -24.83
C VAL A 244 -16.31 9.92 -23.97
N ILE A 245 -15.50 8.86 -24.02
CA ILE A 245 -15.71 7.63 -23.27
C ILE A 245 -14.51 7.40 -22.34
N GLY A 246 -14.79 7.15 -21.06
CA GLY A 246 -13.75 6.75 -20.09
C GLY A 246 -13.60 5.23 -20.01
N VAL A 247 -12.37 4.72 -20.04
CA VAL A 247 -12.15 3.30 -19.73
C VAL A 247 -12.34 3.07 -18.23
N PRO A 248 -13.34 2.28 -17.82
CA PRO A 248 -13.62 2.08 -16.39
C PRO A 248 -12.53 1.29 -15.66
N ASP A 249 -12.20 1.61 -14.41
CA ASP A 249 -12.76 2.68 -13.57
C ASP A 249 -11.83 3.92 -13.56
N SER A 250 -10.52 3.73 -13.70
CA SER A 250 -9.50 4.78 -13.49
C SER A 250 -9.50 5.87 -14.56
N GLY A 251 -9.94 5.58 -15.77
CA GLY A 251 -10.00 6.55 -16.88
C GLY A 251 -11.21 7.49 -16.84
N VAL A 252 -12.24 7.16 -16.08
CA VAL A 252 -13.49 7.94 -16.05
C VAL A 252 -13.29 9.39 -15.58
N PRO A 253 -12.57 9.69 -14.49
CA PRO A 253 -12.37 11.08 -14.09
C PRO A 253 -11.65 11.93 -15.15
N ALA A 254 -10.65 11.35 -15.82
CA ALA A 254 -9.93 12.04 -16.89
C ALA A 254 -10.85 12.29 -18.12
N ALA A 255 -11.69 11.33 -18.49
CA ALA A 255 -12.68 11.51 -19.55
C ALA A 255 -13.69 12.62 -19.22
N ILE A 256 -14.12 12.73 -17.98
CA ILE A 256 -14.99 13.82 -17.51
C ILE A 256 -14.27 15.17 -17.64
N GLY A 257 -13.01 15.28 -17.23
CA GLY A 257 -12.22 16.50 -17.38
C GLY A 257 -12.02 16.89 -18.85
N PHE A 258 -11.72 15.91 -19.69
CA PHE A 258 -11.61 16.11 -21.15
C PHE A 258 -12.92 16.62 -21.76
N SER A 259 -14.05 16.01 -21.40
CA SER A 259 -15.38 16.43 -21.84
C SER A 259 -15.71 17.86 -21.42
N LYS A 260 -15.41 18.24 -20.17
CA LYS A 260 -15.62 19.60 -19.67
C LYS A 260 -14.81 20.64 -20.43
N ALA A 261 -13.56 20.35 -20.75
CA ALA A 261 -12.68 21.27 -21.45
C ALA A 261 -13.00 21.35 -22.95
N SER A 262 -13.37 20.26 -23.59
CA SER A 262 -13.65 20.18 -25.02
C SER A 262 -15.06 20.62 -25.41
N GLY A 263 -16.01 20.52 -24.48
CA GLY A 263 -17.45 20.63 -24.80
C GLY A 263 -18.04 19.38 -25.46
N ILE A 264 -17.24 18.35 -25.76
CA ILE A 264 -17.73 17.07 -26.30
C ILE A 264 -18.43 16.28 -25.18
N PRO A 265 -19.64 15.78 -25.37
CA PRO A 265 -20.40 15.13 -24.31
C PRO A 265 -19.70 13.85 -23.80
N PHE A 266 -19.65 13.68 -22.48
CA PHE A 266 -19.23 12.42 -21.87
C PHE A 266 -20.37 11.40 -21.89
N SER A 267 -20.07 10.18 -22.33
CA SER A 267 -21.04 9.07 -22.31
C SER A 267 -20.44 7.82 -21.66
N PRO A 268 -21.08 7.26 -20.60
CA PRO A 268 -20.59 6.07 -19.90
C PRO A 268 -20.99 4.78 -20.61
N VAL A 269 -20.77 4.69 -21.91
CA VAL A 269 -21.21 3.58 -22.77
C VAL A 269 -20.29 2.36 -22.77
N LEU A 270 -19.18 2.41 -22.03
CA LEU A 270 -18.30 1.25 -21.86
C LEU A 270 -18.52 0.63 -20.46
N ILE A 271 -19.25 -0.47 -20.44
CA ILE A 271 -19.64 -1.14 -19.20
C ILE A 271 -18.58 -2.16 -18.79
N LYS A 272 -18.15 -2.10 -17.53
CA LYS A 272 -17.21 -3.04 -16.94
C LYS A 272 -17.94 -4.14 -16.16
N ASN A 273 -17.67 -5.39 -16.52
CA ASN A 273 -18.08 -6.53 -15.71
C ASN A 273 -17.22 -6.61 -14.44
N ARG A 274 -17.83 -6.34 -13.29
CA ARG A 274 -17.13 -6.29 -11.98
C ARG A 274 -16.68 -7.65 -11.48
N TYR A 275 -17.23 -8.73 -11.99
CA TYR A 275 -16.86 -10.10 -11.61
C TYR A 275 -15.61 -10.61 -12.34
N ILE A 276 -15.14 -9.90 -13.36
CA ILE A 276 -13.92 -10.23 -14.10
C ILE A 276 -12.72 -9.48 -13.54
N GLY A 277 -11.72 -10.24 -13.10
CA GLY A 277 -10.46 -9.70 -12.55
C GLY A 277 -9.56 -9.04 -13.61
N ARG A 278 -8.26 -8.92 -13.31
CA ARG A 278 -7.27 -8.33 -14.22
C ARG A 278 -7.04 -9.21 -15.44
N SER A 279 -7.14 -8.66 -16.64
CA SER A 279 -7.00 -9.37 -17.90
C SER A 279 -5.54 -9.59 -18.34
N PHE A 280 -4.62 -8.71 -17.96
CA PHE A 280 -3.22 -8.74 -18.42
C PHE A 280 -2.32 -9.79 -17.70
N ILE A 281 -2.81 -10.41 -16.62
CA ILE A 281 -2.05 -11.41 -15.83
C ILE A 281 -2.02 -12.79 -16.51
N VAL A 282 -2.95 -13.04 -17.43
CA VAL A 282 -3.02 -14.34 -18.13
C VAL A 282 -1.90 -14.47 -19.18
N PRO A 283 -1.35 -15.68 -19.35
CA PRO A 283 -0.08 -15.87 -20.06
C PRO A 283 -0.17 -15.65 -21.58
N THR A 284 -1.32 -15.94 -22.23
CA THR A 284 -1.45 -15.88 -23.70
C THR A 284 -2.25 -14.68 -24.16
N GLN A 285 -1.94 -14.19 -25.36
CA GLN A 285 -2.67 -13.07 -26.01
C GLN A 285 -4.14 -13.42 -26.26
N GLU A 286 -4.42 -14.61 -26.77
CA GLU A 286 -5.78 -15.09 -27.01
C GLU A 286 -6.63 -15.07 -25.73
N MET A 287 -6.08 -15.56 -24.61
CA MET A 287 -6.76 -15.49 -23.31
C MET A 287 -7.01 -14.05 -22.86
N ARG A 288 -6.06 -13.13 -23.12
CA ARG A 288 -6.23 -11.70 -22.76
C ARG A 288 -7.38 -11.08 -23.55
N GLU A 289 -7.46 -11.29 -24.85
CA GLU A 289 -8.53 -10.81 -25.72
C GLU A 289 -9.89 -11.35 -25.27
N ARG A 290 -9.96 -12.65 -25.01
CA ARG A 290 -11.20 -13.27 -24.51
C ARG A 290 -11.66 -12.67 -23.18
N ILE A 291 -10.73 -12.44 -22.25
CA ILE A 291 -11.05 -11.81 -20.95
C ILE A 291 -11.45 -10.35 -21.13
N VAL A 292 -10.81 -9.59 -22.02
CA VAL A 292 -11.19 -8.20 -22.31
C VAL A 292 -12.61 -8.14 -22.85
N ASN A 293 -12.96 -9.01 -23.79
CA ASN A 293 -14.32 -9.09 -24.36
C ASN A 293 -15.40 -9.46 -23.33
N LEU A 294 -15.05 -10.27 -22.33
CA LEU A 294 -15.95 -10.58 -21.22
C LEU A 294 -16.03 -9.44 -20.19
N LYS A 295 -15.00 -8.61 -20.11
CA LYS A 295 -14.85 -7.59 -19.09
C LYS A 295 -15.41 -6.24 -19.49
N LEU A 296 -15.22 -5.83 -20.73
CA LEU A 296 -15.59 -4.51 -21.24
C LEU A 296 -16.60 -4.67 -22.39
N ASN A 297 -17.79 -4.15 -22.17
CA ASN A 297 -18.91 -4.31 -23.11
C ASN A 297 -19.44 -2.93 -23.50
N PRO A 298 -19.36 -2.53 -24.79
CA PRO A 298 -19.91 -1.28 -25.26
C PRO A 298 -21.43 -1.37 -25.42
N ILE A 299 -22.12 -0.26 -25.17
CA ILE A 299 -23.54 -0.09 -25.53
C ILE A 299 -23.58 0.42 -26.97
N ILE A 300 -23.72 -0.52 -27.92
CA ILE A 300 -23.59 -0.23 -29.36
C ILE A 300 -24.62 0.80 -29.87
N SER A 301 -25.81 0.86 -29.28
CA SER A 301 -26.84 1.83 -29.68
C SER A 301 -26.50 3.28 -29.32
N GLU A 302 -25.49 3.50 -28.50
CA GLU A 302 -25.09 4.82 -27.97
C GLU A 302 -23.74 5.29 -28.53
N ILE A 303 -23.15 4.53 -29.45
CA ILE A 303 -21.90 4.81 -30.15
C ILE A 303 -22.21 4.96 -31.66
#